data_ca8124f8feab7ea9ec8df3346ecdbbcc
#
_entry.id   ca8124f8feab7ea9ec8df3346ecdbbcc
#
_cell.length_a   1.000
_cell.length_b   1.000
_cell.length_c   1.000
_cell.angle_alpha   90.00
_cell.angle_beta   90.00
_cell.angle_gamma   90.00
#
_symmetry.space_group_name_H-M   'P 1'
#
loop_
_entity.id
_entity.type
_entity.pdbx_description
1 polymer ?
#
loop_
_entity_poly.entity_id
_entity_poly.type
_entity_poly.pdbx_seq_one_letter_code
_entity_poly.pdbx_strand_id
1 'polypeptide(L)'
;IHNAEFDLSHINNELQIIGKNSIKNDVVDTLSLARDKFPGSSISLDALCKRYRVDNSKREQHSALVDCDLLVKVYINLIDQKEPKLDFKKDEGYKKTKLQGNISYFKKVIKPTQKELENHERYIKTSLKNNYF
;
A
#
# COMPACT_ATOMS: atom_id res chain seq x y z
N ILE A 1 3.44 1.30 -15.31
CA ILE A 1 3.16 1.54 -16.74
C ILE A 1 2.73 0.21 -17.37
N HIS A 2 1.94 0.22 -18.44
CA HIS A 2 1.56 -0.97 -19.20
C HIS A 2 2.23 -0.92 -20.57
N ASN A 3 3.23 -1.76 -20.83
CA ASN A 3 4.18 -1.68 -21.94
C ASN A 3 5.21 -0.54 -21.74
N ALA A 4 5.92 -0.60 -20.65
CA ALA A 4 6.82 0.47 -20.19
C ALA A 4 7.93 0.84 -21.18
N GLU A 5 8.43 -0.10 -21.97
CA GLU A 5 9.48 0.12 -22.94
C GLU A 5 9.06 1.18 -23.99
N PHE A 6 7.81 1.12 -24.43
CA PHE A 6 7.27 2.08 -25.39
C PHE A 6 7.24 3.50 -24.83
N ASP A 7 6.64 3.69 -23.66
CA ASP A 7 6.51 5.02 -23.03
C ASP A 7 7.88 5.60 -22.65
N LEU A 8 8.76 4.77 -22.08
CA LEU A 8 10.10 5.20 -21.69
C LEU A 8 10.96 5.60 -22.86
N SER A 9 10.86 4.88 -23.99
CA SER A 9 11.61 5.25 -25.21
C SER A 9 11.22 6.63 -25.69
N HIS A 10 9.91 6.93 -25.74
CA HIS A 10 9.41 8.24 -26.12
C HIS A 10 9.84 9.35 -25.17
N ILE A 11 9.62 9.15 -23.86
CA ILE A 11 9.98 10.16 -22.86
C ILE A 11 11.48 10.43 -22.84
N ASN A 12 12.31 9.39 -22.91
CA ASN A 12 13.76 9.54 -22.93
C ASN A 12 14.26 10.25 -24.19
N ASN A 13 13.62 10.00 -25.34
CA ASN A 13 13.92 10.72 -26.57
C ASN A 13 13.62 12.22 -26.43
N GLU A 14 12.44 12.57 -25.90
CA GLU A 14 12.08 13.98 -25.65
C GLU A 14 13.03 14.63 -24.63
N LEU A 15 13.39 13.94 -23.58
CA LEU A 15 14.37 14.43 -22.60
C LEU A 15 15.73 14.69 -23.23
N GLN A 16 16.17 13.82 -24.13
CA GLN A 16 17.43 13.97 -24.85
C GLN A 16 17.42 15.21 -25.76
N ILE A 17 16.30 15.46 -26.48
CA ILE A 17 16.13 16.62 -27.35
C ILE A 17 16.29 17.94 -26.56
N ILE A 18 15.78 17.98 -25.33
CA ILE A 18 15.89 19.17 -24.46
C ILE A 18 17.15 19.18 -23.58
N GLY A 19 18.12 18.27 -23.86
CA GLY A 19 19.40 18.21 -23.15
C GLY A 19 19.33 17.72 -21.70
N LYS A 20 18.26 16.98 -21.34
CA LYS A 20 18.10 16.37 -20.02
C LYS A 20 18.51 14.90 -19.99
N ASN A 21 18.84 14.41 -18.79
CA ASN A 21 19.17 13.01 -18.60
C ASN A 21 17.94 12.11 -18.74
N SER A 22 18.15 10.88 -19.21
CA SER A 22 17.12 9.85 -19.25
C SER A 22 16.61 9.47 -17.85
N ILE A 23 15.39 8.98 -17.80
CA ILE A 23 14.77 8.46 -16.56
C ILE A 23 15.57 7.26 -16.04
N LYS A 24 15.97 7.31 -14.77
CA LYS A 24 16.73 6.24 -14.07
C LYS A 24 15.93 5.60 -12.93
N ASN A 25 14.66 5.97 -12.80
CA ASN A 25 13.78 5.44 -11.76
C ASN A 25 13.46 3.96 -12.04
N ASP A 26 13.22 3.21 -10.97
CA ASP A 26 12.70 1.86 -11.07
C ASP A 26 11.32 1.88 -11.73
N VAL A 27 11.12 1.01 -12.69
CA VAL A 27 9.89 0.96 -13.48
C VAL A 27 9.26 -0.42 -13.34
N VAL A 28 7.97 -0.45 -13.03
CA VAL A 28 7.17 -1.67 -13.05
C VAL A 28 6.37 -1.71 -14.34
N ASP A 29 6.64 -2.73 -15.17
CA ASP A 29 5.87 -3.01 -16.37
C ASP A 29 4.79 -4.04 -16.10
N THR A 30 3.54 -3.60 -16.07
CA THR A 30 2.40 -4.49 -15.85
C THR A 30 2.11 -5.42 -17.02
N LEU A 31 2.59 -5.12 -18.22
CA LEU A 31 2.50 -6.03 -19.37
C LEU A 31 3.42 -7.24 -19.17
N SER A 32 4.65 -7.01 -18.71
CA SER A 32 5.60 -8.07 -18.38
C SER A 32 5.05 -8.96 -17.25
N LEU A 33 4.60 -8.35 -16.15
CA LEU A 33 3.97 -9.08 -15.04
C LEU A 33 2.77 -9.93 -15.49
N ALA A 34 1.94 -9.37 -16.38
CA ALA A 34 0.78 -10.11 -16.89
C ALA A 34 1.21 -11.27 -17.80
N ARG A 35 2.28 -11.10 -18.58
CA ARG A 35 2.83 -12.16 -19.46
C ARG A 35 3.35 -13.33 -18.65
N ASP A 36 4.07 -13.05 -17.57
CA ASP A 36 4.61 -14.08 -16.68
C ASP A 36 3.51 -14.82 -15.94
N LYS A 37 2.45 -14.11 -15.53
CA LYS A 37 1.30 -14.69 -14.80
C LYS A 37 0.33 -15.46 -15.69
N PHE A 38 0.20 -15.06 -16.95
CA PHE A 38 -0.78 -15.62 -17.90
C PHE A 38 -0.15 -15.95 -19.26
N PRO A 39 0.80 -16.89 -19.31
CA PRO A 39 1.46 -17.24 -20.56
C PRO A 39 0.43 -17.72 -21.60
N GLY A 40 0.58 -17.25 -22.84
CA GLY A 40 -0.29 -17.61 -23.95
C GLY A 40 -1.70 -16.98 -23.96
N SER A 41 -2.03 -16.13 -22.99
CA SER A 41 -3.32 -15.45 -22.92
C SER A 41 -3.24 -14.00 -23.42
N SER A 42 -4.39 -13.41 -23.81
CA SER A 42 -4.47 -11.98 -24.06
C SER A 42 -4.19 -11.19 -22.76
N ILE A 43 -3.27 -10.24 -22.85
CA ILE A 43 -2.78 -9.41 -21.72
C ILE A 43 -2.98 -7.91 -21.96
N SER A 44 -3.83 -7.52 -22.92
CA SER A 44 -4.25 -6.11 -23.05
C SER A 44 -4.96 -5.63 -21.80
N LEU A 45 -4.98 -4.32 -21.58
CA LEU A 45 -5.66 -3.72 -20.40
C LEU A 45 -7.13 -4.17 -20.33
N ASP A 46 -7.84 -4.22 -21.45
CA ASP A 46 -9.23 -4.72 -21.51
C ASP A 46 -9.34 -6.19 -21.14
N ALA A 47 -8.44 -7.01 -21.64
CA ALA A 47 -8.42 -8.44 -21.32
C ALA A 47 -8.15 -8.67 -19.82
N LEU A 48 -7.27 -7.87 -19.23
CA LEU A 48 -6.97 -7.92 -17.80
C LEU A 48 -8.16 -7.40 -16.97
N CYS A 49 -8.79 -6.29 -17.38
CA CYS A 49 -10.01 -5.80 -16.73
C CYS A 49 -11.10 -6.88 -16.71
N LYS A 50 -11.36 -7.53 -17.86
CA LYS A 50 -12.33 -8.61 -17.97
C LYS A 50 -11.96 -9.80 -17.06
N ARG A 51 -10.71 -10.20 -17.03
CA ARG A 51 -10.21 -11.31 -16.21
C ARG A 51 -10.37 -11.06 -14.72
N TYR A 52 -10.05 -9.86 -14.28
CA TYR A 52 -10.14 -9.46 -12.86
C TYR A 52 -11.50 -8.87 -12.48
N ARG A 53 -12.48 -8.86 -13.40
CA ARG A 53 -13.82 -8.29 -13.20
C ARG A 53 -13.76 -6.83 -12.76
N VAL A 54 -12.81 -6.08 -13.32
CA VAL A 54 -12.73 -4.63 -13.17
C VAL A 54 -13.67 -4.00 -14.16
N ASP A 55 -14.59 -3.18 -13.67
CA ASP A 55 -15.55 -2.47 -14.52
C ASP A 55 -14.83 -1.43 -15.40
N ASN A 56 -14.87 -1.65 -16.71
CA ASN A 56 -14.29 -0.78 -17.74
C ASN A 56 -15.37 -0.07 -18.59
N SER A 57 -16.61 -0.04 -18.16
CA SER A 57 -17.74 0.56 -18.90
C SER A 57 -17.52 2.05 -19.22
N LYS A 58 -16.78 2.77 -18.38
CA LYS A 58 -16.43 4.18 -18.58
C LYS A 58 -15.34 4.44 -19.63
N ARG A 59 -14.79 3.38 -20.25
CA ARG A 59 -13.69 3.46 -21.21
C ARG A 59 -14.17 3.74 -22.66
N GLU A 60 -15.43 4.08 -22.88
CA GLU A 60 -15.99 4.37 -24.23
C GLU A 60 -15.22 5.48 -24.96
N GLN A 61 -14.64 6.41 -24.22
CA GLN A 61 -13.66 7.37 -24.73
C GLN A 61 -12.32 7.05 -24.09
N HIS A 62 -11.33 6.63 -24.88
CA HIS A 62 -9.96 6.34 -24.44
C HIS A 62 -9.31 7.56 -23.79
N SER A 63 -9.71 7.87 -22.57
CA SER A 63 -9.12 8.92 -21.77
C SER A 63 -7.94 8.35 -21.00
N ALA A 64 -6.78 8.98 -21.10
CA ALA A 64 -5.57 8.57 -20.39
C ALA A 64 -5.80 8.45 -18.87
N LEU A 65 -6.64 9.31 -18.29
CA LEU A 65 -6.97 9.25 -16.86
C LEU A 65 -7.79 8.01 -16.51
N VAL A 66 -8.75 7.63 -17.34
CA VAL A 66 -9.57 6.43 -17.14
C VAL A 66 -8.69 5.18 -17.27
N ASP A 67 -7.80 5.15 -18.25
CA ASP A 67 -6.87 4.04 -18.46
C ASP A 67 -5.89 3.89 -17.29
N CYS A 68 -5.41 5.00 -16.71
CA CYS A 68 -4.59 4.98 -15.50
C CYS A 68 -5.35 4.42 -14.30
N ASP A 69 -6.61 4.82 -14.09
CA ASP A 69 -7.43 4.32 -12.97
C ASP A 69 -7.71 2.82 -13.09
N LEU A 70 -8.02 2.36 -14.30
CA LEU A 70 -8.19 0.94 -14.59
C LEU A 70 -6.88 0.16 -14.39
N LEU A 71 -5.76 0.72 -14.82
CA LEU A 71 -4.45 0.10 -14.66
C LEU A 71 -4.08 -0.07 -13.18
N VAL A 72 -4.39 0.91 -12.33
CA VAL A 72 -4.17 0.78 -10.87
C VAL A 72 -4.96 -0.40 -10.30
N LYS A 73 -6.24 -0.53 -10.65
CA LYS A 73 -7.09 -1.63 -10.19
C LYS A 73 -6.59 -3.00 -10.69
N VAL A 74 -6.16 -3.06 -11.94
CA VAL A 74 -5.56 -4.27 -12.53
C VAL A 74 -4.25 -4.61 -11.84
N TYR A 75 -3.38 -3.62 -11.58
CA TYR A 75 -2.09 -3.83 -10.93
C TYR A 75 -2.23 -4.41 -9.52
N ILE A 76 -3.13 -3.87 -8.70
CA ILE A 76 -3.42 -4.41 -7.36
C ILE A 76 -3.80 -5.90 -7.42
N ASN A 77 -4.59 -6.29 -8.44
CA ASN A 77 -4.95 -7.68 -8.64
C ASN A 77 -3.80 -8.53 -9.20
N LEU A 78 -2.93 -7.96 -10.06
CA LEU A 78 -1.76 -8.67 -10.60
C LEU A 78 -0.76 -9.07 -9.52
N ILE A 79 -0.53 -8.19 -8.54
CA ILE A 79 0.37 -8.44 -7.41
C ILE A 79 -0.30 -9.20 -6.25
N ASP A 80 -1.55 -9.63 -6.43
CA ASP A 80 -2.37 -10.33 -5.42
C ASP A 80 -2.53 -9.60 -4.08
N GLN A 81 -2.31 -8.28 -4.09
CA GLN A 81 -2.44 -7.44 -2.89
C GLN A 81 -3.85 -6.86 -2.78
N LYS A 82 -4.86 -7.73 -2.66
CA LYS A 82 -6.23 -7.29 -2.35
C LYS A 82 -6.37 -6.73 -0.94
N GLU A 83 -5.51 -7.18 -0.05
CA GLU A 83 -5.43 -6.70 1.33
C GLU A 83 -3.95 -6.58 1.72
N PRO A 84 -3.56 -5.55 2.50
CA PRO A 84 -2.21 -5.46 3.02
C PRO A 84 -1.97 -6.66 3.94
N LYS A 85 -1.18 -7.62 3.50
CA LYS A 85 -0.71 -8.72 4.36
C LYS A 85 0.37 -8.17 5.25
N LEU A 86 0.12 -8.11 6.56
CA LEU A 86 1.15 -7.90 7.56
C LEU A 86 2.07 -9.14 7.56
N ASP A 87 3.18 -9.03 6.86
CA ASP A 87 4.19 -10.09 6.85
C ASP A 87 5.16 -9.88 8.01
N PHE A 88 4.89 -10.54 9.13
CA PHE A 88 5.76 -10.50 10.31
C PHE A 88 7.06 -11.31 10.15
N LYS A 89 7.27 -11.96 9.00
CA LYS A 89 8.42 -12.87 8.79
C LYS A 89 9.63 -12.20 8.15
N LYS A 90 9.58 -10.94 7.75
CA LYS A 90 10.67 -10.25 7.06
C LYS A 90 11.34 -9.16 7.87
N ASP A 91 11.64 -9.42 9.13
CA ASP A 91 12.48 -8.50 9.92
C ASP A 91 13.95 -8.93 10.02
N GLU A 92 14.46 -9.70 9.06
CA GLU A 92 15.90 -9.98 9.02
C GLU A 92 16.76 -8.84 8.44
N GLY A 93 16.15 -7.76 7.98
CA GLY A 93 16.84 -6.65 7.30
C GLY A 93 16.88 -5.32 8.04
N TYR A 94 16.12 -5.12 9.08
CA TYR A 94 16.29 -3.93 9.92
C TYR A 94 17.58 -4.08 10.72
N LYS A 95 18.67 -3.51 10.23
CA LYS A 95 19.80 -3.16 11.09
C LYS A 95 19.19 -2.49 12.31
N LYS A 96 19.21 -3.18 13.44
CA LYS A 96 18.96 -2.55 14.74
C LYS A 96 19.93 -1.39 14.83
N THR A 97 19.52 -0.22 14.39
CA THR A 97 20.16 1.01 14.85
C THR A 97 19.99 0.91 16.35
N LYS A 98 21.07 0.56 17.04
CA LYS A 98 21.15 0.69 18.48
C LYS A 98 20.80 2.14 18.73
N LEU A 99 19.56 2.41 19.12
CA LEU A 99 19.19 3.64 19.76
C LEU A 99 20.00 3.67 21.06
N GLN A 100 21.23 4.18 20.95
CA GLN A 100 22.07 4.48 22.10
C GLN A 100 21.42 5.70 22.79
N GLY A 101 20.55 5.40 23.69
CA GLY A 101 19.92 6.36 24.58
C GLY A 101 18.87 5.61 25.39
N ASN A 102 18.92 5.71 26.69
CA ASN A 102 17.83 5.35 27.57
C ASN A 102 16.62 6.20 27.23
N ILE A 103 15.84 5.79 26.22
CA ILE A 103 14.56 6.43 25.88
C ILE A 103 13.59 5.99 26.96
N SER A 104 13.44 6.79 28.00
CA SER A 104 12.38 6.63 28.98
C SER A 104 11.08 7.09 28.30
N TYR A 105 10.25 6.16 27.90
CA TYR A 105 8.95 6.44 27.25
C TYR A 105 7.95 7.12 28.19
N PHE A 106 8.22 7.10 29.51
CA PHE A 106 7.44 7.82 30.51
C PHE A 106 8.34 8.37 31.60
N LYS A 107 8.10 9.61 31.96
CA LYS A 107 8.90 10.30 32.97
C LYS A 107 8.35 10.15 34.39
N LYS A 108 7.07 9.86 34.52
CA LYS A 108 6.37 9.82 35.81
C LYS A 108 5.17 8.89 35.76
N VAL A 109 5.10 8.00 36.72
CA VAL A 109 3.89 7.21 36.98
C VAL A 109 2.96 8.08 37.82
N ILE A 110 1.80 8.41 37.30
CA ILE A 110 0.74 9.13 38.02
C ILE A 110 0.02 8.07 38.88
N LYS A 111 0.11 8.23 40.20
CA LYS A 111 -0.64 7.40 41.13
C LYS A 111 -1.93 8.13 41.50
N PRO A 112 -3.07 7.43 41.57
CA PRO A 112 -4.32 8.04 41.97
C PRO A 112 -4.24 8.49 43.44
N THR A 113 -4.98 9.54 43.75
CA THR A 113 -5.15 10.01 45.12
C THR A 113 -6.10 9.09 45.87
N GLN A 114 -6.04 9.07 47.21
CA GLN A 114 -6.93 8.27 48.03
C GLN A 114 -8.40 8.55 47.73
N LYS A 115 -8.75 9.81 47.51
CA LYS A 115 -10.13 10.21 47.17
C LYS A 115 -10.59 9.67 45.80
N GLU A 116 -9.69 9.59 44.85
CA GLU A 116 -9.99 8.99 43.53
C GLU A 116 -10.21 7.48 43.65
N LEU A 117 -9.44 6.79 44.46
CA LEU A 117 -9.63 5.37 44.73
C LEU A 117 -10.97 5.09 45.40
N GLU A 118 -11.33 5.85 46.42
CA GLU A 118 -12.63 5.72 47.11
C GLU A 118 -13.82 5.98 46.17
N ASN A 119 -13.70 6.99 45.30
CA ASN A 119 -14.73 7.27 44.30
C ASN A 119 -14.84 6.15 43.27
N HIS A 120 -13.70 5.59 42.84
CA HIS A 120 -13.65 4.46 41.93
C HIS A 120 -14.31 3.22 42.52
N GLU A 121 -13.97 2.85 43.75
CA GLU A 121 -14.62 1.75 44.45
C GLU A 121 -16.13 1.93 44.61
N ARG A 122 -16.57 3.16 44.95
CA ARG A 122 -17.97 3.49 45.03
C ARG A 122 -18.69 3.30 43.68
N TYR A 123 -18.06 3.78 42.59
CA TYR A 123 -18.59 3.64 41.24
C TYR A 123 -18.72 2.16 40.84
N ILE A 124 -17.71 1.35 41.11
CA ILE A 124 -17.75 -0.11 40.82
C ILE A 124 -18.92 -0.75 41.55
N LYS A 125 -19.10 -0.43 42.84
CA LYS A 125 -20.13 -1.05 43.67
C LYS A 125 -21.56 -0.60 43.30
N THR A 126 -21.74 0.62 42.81
CA THR A 126 -23.07 1.19 42.58
C THR A 126 -23.52 1.19 41.13
N SER A 127 -22.60 1.33 40.18
CA SER A 127 -22.92 1.57 38.77
C SER A 127 -22.62 0.38 37.87
N LEU A 128 -21.77 -0.55 38.26
CA LEU A 128 -21.50 -1.76 37.50
C LEU A 128 -22.34 -2.93 37.97
N LYS A 129 -23.13 -3.53 37.05
CA LYS A 129 -23.95 -4.72 37.34
C LYS A 129 -23.14 -5.98 37.60
N ASN A 130 -21.93 -6.07 37.01
CA ASN A 130 -21.02 -7.19 37.20
C ASN A 130 -19.66 -6.65 37.62
N ASN A 131 -19.15 -7.11 38.73
CA ASN A 131 -17.82 -6.78 39.22
C ASN A 131 -16.87 -7.89 38.74
N TYR A 132 -15.95 -7.52 37.84
CA TYR A 132 -14.96 -8.44 37.25
C TYR A 132 -13.55 -8.32 37.90
N PHE A 133 -13.43 -7.59 39.01
CA PHE A 133 -12.17 -7.37 39.73
C PHE A 133 -12.26 -7.85 41.16
#